data_837916523403a383716518f7b079fe4f
#
_entry.id   837916523403a383716518f7b079fe4f
#
_cell.length_a   1.000
_cell.length_b   1.000
_cell.length_c   1.000
_cell.angle_alpha   90.00
_cell.angle_beta   90.00
_cell.angle_gamma   90.00
#
_symmetry.space_group_name_H-M   'P 1'
#
loop_
_entity.id
_entity.type
_entity.pdbx_description
1 polymer ?
#
loop_
_entity_poly.entity_id
_entity_poly.type
_entity_poly.pdbx_seq_one_letter_code
_entity_poly.pdbx_strand_id
1 'polypeptide(L)'
;MEQPKNNLKLVADKKKARMILPNMLTLIGVCIGLTSIRFALDGRFEFAIIAIIFAALIDGLDGRIARLIKGTSKVGKELDSLTDMISFGVAPAFIMYFWKLNTLGRFGWLLCLVFVICVALRLARFNVNSNQEPSWRDNFFEGVPSPAGGILVLTPLIISLSGFDFIELNYSLIVPIFFVATSFLLISKFPSYSFKKIVIPRRTTIFLLFGIVLFFGLLLIYTFNVITISVLVYLILLPISYFHFQKIKKKHENDKIQDEDDLEDVL
;
A
#
# COMPACT_ATOMS: atom_id res chain seq x y z
N MET A 1 22.40 -48.38 -18.38
CA MET A 1 21.79 -47.09 -18.76
C MET A 1 20.91 -46.65 -17.59
N GLU A 2 21.46 -45.89 -16.65
CA GLU A 2 20.72 -45.32 -15.51
C GLU A 2 20.06 -44.00 -15.92
N GLN A 3 18.79 -43.90 -15.61
CA GLN A 3 17.92 -42.81 -16.04
C GLN A 3 18.13 -41.52 -15.17
N PRO A 4 18.05 -40.29 -15.74
CA PRO A 4 18.27 -39.03 -15.01
C PRO A 4 17.03 -38.61 -14.20
N LYS A 5 16.43 -39.47 -13.38
CA LYS A 5 15.22 -39.18 -12.57
C LYS A 5 15.49 -38.36 -11.31
N ASN A 6 16.73 -38.30 -10.81
CA ASN A 6 17.01 -37.64 -9.53
C ASN A 6 17.11 -36.10 -9.62
N ASN A 7 17.58 -35.57 -10.75
CA ASN A 7 17.77 -34.11 -10.89
C ASN A 7 16.46 -33.34 -11.02
N LEU A 8 15.43 -33.91 -11.63
CA LEU A 8 14.10 -33.28 -11.77
C LEU A 8 13.36 -33.16 -10.43
N LYS A 9 13.44 -34.16 -9.55
CA LYS A 9 12.86 -34.10 -8.21
C LYS A 9 13.55 -33.05 -7.34
N LEU A 10 14.88 -32.98 -7.34
CA LEU A 10 15.66 -31.98 -6.60
C LEU A 10 15.39 -30.54 -7.05
N VAL A 11 15.19 -30.32 -8.36
CA VAL A 11 14.84 -29.00 -8.90
C VAL A 11 13.41 -28.63 -8.53
N ALA A 12 12.47 -29.56 -8.57
CA ALA A 12 11.08 -29.33 -8.16
C ALA A 12 10.98 -29.02 -6.66
N ASP A 13 11.72 -29.71 -5.81
CA ASP A 13 11.76 -29.48 -4.36
C ASP A 13 12.38 -28.11 -4.03
N LYS A 14 13.46 -27.73 -4.70
CA LYS A 14 14.05 -26.38 -4.54
C LYS A 14 13.10 -25.27 -4.98
N LYS A 15 12.30 -25.47 -6.03
CA LYS A 15 11.31 -24.50 -6.49
C LYS A 15 10.14 -24.39 -5.49
N LYS A 16 9.66 -25.50 -4.93
CA LYS A 16 8.64 -25.52 -3.87
C LYS A 16 9.15 -24.80 -2.61
N ALA A 17 10.37 -25.11 -2.15
CA ALA A 17 10.96 -24.48 -0.97
C ALA A 17 11.10 -22.94 -1.13
N ARG A 18 11.43 -22.46 -2.31
CA ARG A 18 11.51 -21.01 -2.60
C ARG A 18 10.17 -20.29 -2.51
N MET A 19 9.05 -20.98 -2.77
CA MET A 19 7.71 -20.38 -2.66
C MET A 19 7.18 -20.36 -1.22
N ILE A 20 7.70 -21.22 -0.34
CA ILE A 20 7.23 -21.33 1.05
C ILE A 20 7.59 -20.08 1.86
N LEU A 21 8.82 -19.58 1.73
CA LEU A 21 9.29 -18.45 2.54
C LEU A 21 8.47 -17.16 2.37
N PRO A 22 8.19 -16.67 1.13
CA PRO A 22 7.33 -15.50 0.97
C PRO A 22 5.92 -15.74 1.52
N ASN A 23 5.31 -16.88 1.21
CA ASN A 23 3.96 -17.18 1.68
C ASN A 23 3.88 -17.24 3.23
N MET A 24 4.92 -17.71 3.91
CA MET A 24 4.97 -17.66 5.38
C MET A 24 5.05 -16.23 5.90
N LEU A 25 5.82 -15.35 5.27
CA LEU A 25 5.88 -13.93 5.65
C LEU A 25 4.50 -13.26 5.46
N THR A 26 3.82 -13.54 4.36
CA THR A 26 2.48 -13.05 4.10
C THR A 26 1.50 -13.52 5.19
N LEU A 27 1.54 -14.80 5.58
CA LEU A 27 0.72 -15.34 6.68
C LEU A 27 1.03 -14.69 8.03
N ILE A 28 2.31 -14.40 8.32
CA ILE A 28 2.71 -13.63 9.51
C ILE A 28 2.07 -12.23 9.47
N GLY A 29 2.04 -11.58 8.29
CA GLY A 29 1.35 -10.30 8.08
C GLY A 29 -0.12 -10.36 8.48
N VAL A 30 -0.86 -11.42 8.09
CA VAL A 30 -2.26 -11.63 8.53
C VAL A 30 -2.36 -11.73 10.04
N CYS A 31 -1.50 -12.53 10.67
CA CYS A 31 -1.52 -12.71 12.13
C CYS A 31 -1.31 -11.38 12.86
N ILE A 32 -0.40 -10.54 12.36
CA ILE A 32 -0.13 -9.20 12.93
C ILE A 32 -1.32 -8.28 12.68
N GLY A 33 -1.90 -8.27 11.46
CA GLY A 33 -3.10 -7.50 11.14
C GLY A 33 -4.28 -7.85 12.05
N LEU A 34 -4.55 -9.14 12.28
CA LEU A 34 -5.58 -9.59 13.21
C LEU A 34 -5.24 -9.23 14.66
N THR A 35 -3.98 -9.32 15.06
CA THR A 35 -3.53 -8.93 16.40
C THR A 35 -3.73 -7.44 16.65
N SER A 36 -3.65 -6.59 15.62
CA SER A 36 -3.94 -5.16 15.75
C SER A 36 -5.40 -4.90 16.15
N ILE A 37 -6.35 -5.70 15.64
CA ILE A 37 -7.76 -5.64 16.06
C ILE A 37 -7.90 -6.01 17.54
N ARG A 38 -7.15 -7.02 17.98
CA ARG A 38 -7.15 -7.42 19.40
C ARG A 38 -6.65 -6.29 20.30
N PHE A 39 -5.56 -5.61 19.92
CA PHE A 39 -5.09 -4.44 20.68
C PHE A 39 -6.11 -3.31 20.71
N ALA A 40 -6.84 -3.06 19.63
CA ALA A 40 -7.89 -2.05 19.59
C ALA A 40 -9.09 -2.42 20.50
N LEU A 41 -9.47 -3.70 20.56
CA LEU A 41 -10.50 -4.20 21.49
C LEU A 41 -10.11 -3.99 22.96
N ASP A 42 -8.83 -4.14 23.27
CA ASP A 42 -8.28 -3.94 24.61
C ASP A 42 -8.04 -2.43 24.92
N GLY A 43 -8.42 -1.51 24.00
CA GLY A 43 -8.22 -0.06 24.15
C GLY A 43 -6.79 0.41 23.93
N ARG A 44 -5.88 -0.48 23.50
CA ARG A 44 -4.44 -0.21 23.29
C ARG A 44 -4.18 0.25 21.86
N PHE A 45 -4.68 1.41 21.50
CA PHE A 45 -4.64 1.92 20.12
C PHE A 45 -3.24 2.19 19.59
N GLU A 46 -2.29 2.55 20.45
CA GLU A 46 -0.88 2.74 20.08
C GLU A 46 -0.29 1.44 19.49
N PHE A 47 -0.49 0.32 20.21
CA PHE A 47 -0.01 -0.99 19.75
C PHE A 47 -0.76 -1.49 18.52
N ALA A 48 -2.04 -1.13 18.37
CA ALA A 48 -2.82 -1.44 17.18
C ALA A 48 -2.20 -0.78 15.93
N ILE A 49 -1.84 0.52 16.01
CA ILE A 49 -1.19 1.23 14.91
C ILE A 49 0.19 0.66 14.61
N ILE A 50 1.00 0.43 15.65
CA ILE A 50 2.32 -0.17 15.50
C ILE A 50 2.23 -1.52 14.79
N ALA A 51 1.25 -2.36 15.15
CA ALA A 51 1.02 -3.64 14.48
C ALA A 51 0.66 -3.47 12.99
N ILE A 52 -0.18 -2.50 12.61
CA ILE A 52 -0.49 -2.22 11.20
C ILE A 52 0.77 -1.77 10.43
N ILE A 53 1.64 -0.96 11.04
CA ILE A 53 2.90 -0.54 10.43
C ILE A 53 3.82 -1.73 10.22
N PHE A 54 3.93 -2.62 11.21
CA PHE A 54 4.69 -3.86 11.07
C PHE A 54 4.12 -4.77 9.98
N ALA A 55 2.79 -4.89 9.87
CA ALA A 55 2.16 -5.62 8.79
C ALA A 55 2.54 -5.02 7.41
N ALA A 56 2.51 -3.68 7.28
CA ALA A 56 2.92 -3.00 6.04
C ALA A 56 4.41 -3.18 5.70
N LEU A 57 5.29 -3.24 6.70
CA LEU A 57 6.71 -3.53 6.49
C LEU A 57 6.93 -4.97 6.00
N ILE A 58 6.24 -5.94 6.59
CA ILE A 58 6.33 -7.35 6.20
C ILE A 58 5.79 -7.54 4.79
N ASP A 59 4.65 -6.96 4.44
CA ASP A 59 4.05 -6.94 3.10
C ASP A 59 5.03 -6.38 2.05
N GLY A 60 5.67 -5.24 2.36
CA GLY A 60 6.70 -4.69 1.47
C GLY A 60 7.93 -5.58 1.31
N LEU A 61 8.24 -6.43 2.31
CA LEU A 61 9.38 -7.34 2.30
C LEU A 61 9.07 -8.64 1.55
N ASP A 62 7.90 -9.26 1.78
CA ASP A 62 7.56 -10.57 1.19
C ASP A 62 7.49 -10.49 -0.33
N GLY A 63 6.88 -9.44 -0.89
CA GLY A 63 6.87 -9.18 -2.32
C GLY A 63 8.26 -8.92 -2.93
N ARG A 64 9.19 -8.29 -2.20
CA ARG A 64 10.59 -8.13 -2.62
C ARG A 64 11.35 -9.44 -2.55
N ILE A 65 11.20 -10.18 -1.47
CA ILE A 65 11.83 -11.49 -1.28
C ILE A 65 11.35 -12.46 -2.34
N ALA A 66 10.03 -12.55 -2.61
CA ALA A 66 9.47 -13.39 -3.65
C ALA A 66 10.11 -13.14 -5.03
N ARG A 67 10.33 -11.88 -5.39
CA ARG A 67 11.01 -11.50 -6.64
C ARG A 67 12.48 -11.86 -6.65
N LEU A 68 13.21 -11.60 -5.56
CA LEU A 68 14.65 -11.89 -5.45
C LEU A 68 14.95 -13.38 -5.57
N ILE A 69 14.16 -14.23 -4.93
CA ILE A 69 14.38 -15.69 -4.95
C ILE A 69 13.68 -16.39 -6.14
N LYS A 70 13.01 -15.61 -7.01
CA LYS A 70 12.20 -16.12 -8.13
C LYS A 70 11.15 -17.14 -7.65
N GLY A 71 10.57 -16.87 -6.48
CA GLY A 71 9.59 -17.72 -5.79
C GLY A 71 8.14 -17.25 -5.96
N THR A 72 7.84 -16.41 -6.94
CA THR A 72 6.48 -15.96 -7.22
C THR A 72 5.57 -17.10 -7.68
N SER A 73 4.37 -17.19 -7.11
CA SER A 73 3.34 -18.17 -7.48
C SER A 73 1.97 -17.52 -7.60
N LYS A 74 1.05 -18.14 -8.36
CA LYS A 74 -0.34 -17.67 -8.43
C LYS A 74 -1.01 -17.67 -7.05
N VAL A 75 -0.81 -18.75 -6.28
CA VAL A 75 -1.35 -18.87 -4.91
C VAL A 75 -0.77 -17.77 -4.01
N GLY A 76 0.55 -17.49 -4.10
CA GLY A 76 1.18 -16.43 -3.32
C GLY A 76 0.59 -15.05 -3.62
N LYS A 77 0.27 -14.74 -4.90
CA LYS A 77 -0.35 -13.48 -5.29
C LYS A 77 -1.78 -13.32 -4.73
N GLU A 78 -2.58 -14.39 -4.74
CA GLU A 78 -3.92 -14.36 -4.16
C GLU A 78 -3.85 -14.25 -2.62
N LEU A 79 -2.90 -14.95 -1.99
CA LEU A 79 -2.67 -14.88 -0.55
C LEU A 79 -2.27 -13.47 -0.11
N ASP A 80 -1.38 -12.82 -0.86
CA ASP A 80 -0.97 -11.42 -0.69
C ASP A 80 -2.20 -10.47 -0.69
N SER A 81 -3.07 -10.59 -1.70
CA SER A 81 -4.29 -9.80 -1.79
C SER A 81 -5.26 -10.02 -0.63
N LEU A 82 -5.38 -11.28 -0.14
CA LEU A 82 -6.21 -11.60 1.02
C LEU A 82 -5.62 -11.01 2.30
N THR A 83 -4.29 -11.04 2.44
CA THR A 83 -3.56 -10.43 3.55
C THR A 83 -3.75 -8.92 3.55
N ASP A 84 -3.59 -8.28 2.40
CA ASP A 84 -3.82 -6.84 2.21
C ASP A 84 -5.23 -6.45 2.63
N MET A 85 -6.24 -7.21 2.22
CA MET A 85 -7.62 -6.94 2.58
C MET A 85 -7.84 -6.98 4.11
N ILE A 86 -7.25 -7.96 4.79
CA ILE A 86 -7.38 -8.09 6.25
C ILE A 86 -6.57 -6.99 6.95
N SER A 87 -5.30 -6.82 6.61
CA SER A 87 -4.37 -5.95 7.34
C SER A 87 -4.59 -4.47 7.06
N PHE A 88 -5.04 -4.10 5.85
CA PHE A 88 -5.20 -2.69 5.43
C PHE A 88 -6.64 -2.30 5.09
N GLY A 89 -7.56 -3.26 5.06
CA GLY A 89 -9.00 -3.00 4.93
C GLY A 89 -9.72 -3.22 6.26
N VAL A 90 -9.81 -4.48 6.68
CA VAL A 90 -10.61 -4.87 7.85
C VAL A 90 -10.02 -4.32 9.15
N ALA A 91 -8.74 -4.53 9.40
CA ALA A 91 -8.11 -4.15 10.66
C ALA A 91 -8.16 -2.64 10.92
N PRO A 92 -7.80 -1.73 10.00
CA PRO A 92 -7.95 -0.28 10.19
C PRO A 92 -9.41 0.15 10.40
N ALA A 93 -10.36 -0.46 9.69
CA ALA A 93 -11.79 -0.17 9.88
C ALA A 93 -12.25 -0.50 11.31
N PHE A 94 -11.87 -1.68 11.85
CA PHE A 94 -12.21 -2.07 13.21
C PHE A 94 -11.49 -1.21 14.25
N ILE A 95 -10.22 -0.88 14.08
CA ILE A 95 -9.48 0.02 14.98
C ILE A 95 -10.22 1.35 15.13
N MET A 96 -10.61 1.97 14.01
CA MET A 96 -11.31 3.24 13.99
C MET A 96 -12.76 3.11 14.51
N TYR A 97 -13.39 1.97 14.27
CA TYR A 97 -14.71 1.69 14.83
C TYR A 97 -14.67 1.68 16.35
N PHE A 98 -13.74 0.93 16.95
CA PHE A 98 -13.61 0.86 18.41
C PHE A 98 -13.10 2.17 19.02
N TRP A 99 -12.30 2.95 18.30
CA TRP A 99 -11.81 4.23 18.81
C TRP A 99 -12.89 5.31 18.81
N LYS A 100 -13.60 5.52 17.71
CA LYS A 100 -14.51 6.68 17.59
C LYS A 100 -15.82 6.42 16.82
N LEU A 101 -15.81 5.58 15.76
CA LEU A 101 -16.98 5.43 14.87
C LEU A 101 -18.18 4.75 15.57
N ASN A 102 -17.96 3.97 16.62
CA ASN A 102 -19.03 3.36 17.42
C ASN A 102 -19.99 4.40 18.01
N THR A 103 -19.51 5.62 18.28
CA THR A 103 -20.34 6.72 18.79
C THR A 103 -21.41 7.19 17.78
N LEU A 104 -21.20 6.92 16.47
CA LEU A 104 -22.14 7.21 15.40
C LEU A 104 -23.15 6.07 15.17
N GLY A 105 -23.14 5.03 16.01
CA GLY A 105 -24.07 3.91 15.93
C GLY A 105 -24.03 3.20 14.58
N ARG A 106 -25.20 3.00 13.97
CA ARG A 106 -25.35 2.27 12.68
C ARG A 106 -24.60 2.96 11.52
N PHE A 107 -24.51 4.27 11.51
CA PHE A 107 -23.83 5.03 10.50
C PHE A 107 -22.31 4.78 10.53
N GLY A 108 -21.70 4.73 11.72
CA GLY A 108 -20.27 4.40 11.86
C GLY A 108 -19.95 3.01 11.34
N TRP A 109 -20.83 2.03 11.56
CA TRP A 109 -20.68 0.69 10.99
C TRP A 109 -20.78 0.68 9.46
N LEU A 110 -21.73 1.43 8.90
CA LEU A 110 -21.86 1.56 7.45
C LEU A 110 -20.59 2.11 6.81
N LEU A 111 -19.96 3.13 7.42
CA LEU A 111 -18.68 3.67 6.93
C LEU A 111 -17.57 2.60 6.89
N CYS A 112 -17.48 1.79 7.94
CA CYS A 112 -16.52 0.68 7.98
C CYS A 112 -16.76 -0.32 6.83
N LEU A 113 -18.01 -0.70 6.59
CA LEU A 113 -18.36 -1.61 5.49
C LEU A 113 -18.01 -1.03 4.13
N VAL A 114 -18.36 0.24 3.88
CA VAL A 114 -18.02 0.93 2.63
C VAL A 114 -16.53 0.95 2.40
N PHE A 115 -15.74 1.29 3.41
CA PHE A 115 -14.27 1.32 3.31
C PHE A 115 -13.70 -0.07 2.94
N VAL A 116 -14.12 -1.13 3.64
CA VAL A 116 -13.66 -2.50 3.37
C VAL A 116 -14.03 -2.94 1.96
N ILE A 117 -15.25 -2.62 1.48
CA ILE A 117 -15.67 -2.90 0.10
C ILE A 117 -14.79 -2.15 -0.90
N CYS A 118 -14.45 -0.89 -0.64
CA CYS A 118 -13.57 -0.09 -1.49
C CYS A 118 -12.17 -0.70 -1.59
N VAL A 119 -11.61 -1.18 -0.48
CA VAL A 119 -10.31 -1.89 -0.48
C VAL A 119 -10.41 -3.19 -1.30
N ALA A 120 -11.46 -4.00 -1.11
CA ALA A 120 -11.67 -5.23 -1.86
C ALA A 120 -11.77 -4.98 -3.38
N LEU A 121 -12.57 -3.99 -3.80
CA LEU A 121 -12.72 -3.60 -5.21
C LEU A 121 -11.40 -3.11 -5.81
N ARG A 122 -10.62 -2.36 -5.04
CA ARG A 122 -9.29 -1.90 -5.47
C ARG A 122 -8.35 -3.09 -5.70
N LEU A 123 -8.27 -4.03 -4.76
CA LEU A 123 -7.42 -5.22 -4.88
C LEU A 123 -7.84 -6.09 -6.06
N ALA A 124 -9.14 -6.30 -6.25
CA ALA A 124 -9.67 -7.04 -7.40
C ALA A 124 -9.26 -6.38 -8.73
N ARG A 125 -9.41 -5.04 -8.85
CA ARG A 125 -8.97 -4.29 -10.04
C ARG A 125 -7.46 -4.43 -10.29
N PHE A 126 -6.66 -4.29 -9.24
CA PHE A 126 -5.21 -4.44 -9.34
C PHE A 126 -4.80 -5.84 -9.86
N ASN A 127 -5.45 -6.90 -9.37
CA ASN A 127 -5.18 -8.26 -9.79
C ASN A 127 -5.52 -8.50 -11.26
N VAL A 128 -6.63 -7.96 -11.74
CA VAL A 128 -7.03 -8.04 -13.16
C VAL A 128 -6.03 -7.29 -14.05
N ASN A 129 -5.65 -6.07 -13.68
CA ASN A 129 -4.77 -5.22 -14.49
C ASN A 129 -3.29 -5.67 -14.47
N SER A 130 -2.88 -6.45 -13.48
CA SER A 130 -1.47 -6.88 -13.33
C SER A 130 -0.95 -7.82 -14.44
N ASN A 131 -1.83 -8.32 -15.32
CA ASN A 131 -1.49 -9.19 -16.44
C ASN A 131 -1.41 -8.44 -17.79
N GLN A 132 -1.56 -7.11 -17.80
CA GLN A 132 -1.47 -6.29 -19.02
C GLN A 132 -0.01 -6.02 -19.40
N GLU A 133 0.22 -5.72 -20.69
CA GLU A 133 1.55 -5.38 -21.19
C GLU A 133 2.08 -4.07 -20.58
N PRO A 134 3.43 -3.99 -20.38
CA PRO A 134 4.05 -2.80 -19.82
C PRO A 134 3.75 -1.54 -20.64
N SER A 135 3.24 -0.51 -19.97
CA SER A 135 2.91 0.79 -20.58
C SER A 135 3.64 1.94 -19.86
N TRP A 136 3.69 3.14 -20.49
CA TRP A 136 4.18 4.35 -19.82
C TRP A 136 3.38 4.68 -18.54
N ARG A 137 2.12 4.19 -18.47
CA ARG A 137 1.24 4.32 -17.30
C ARG A 137 1.75 3.58 -16.07
N ASP A 138 2.64 2.59 -16.21
CA ASP A 138 3.20 1.80 -15.09
C ASP A 138 4.05 2.62 -14.11
N ASN A 139 4.41 3.86 -14.48
CA ASN A 139 5.07 4.81 -13.59
C ASN A 139 4.11 5.39 -12.53
N PHE A 140 2.81 5.17 -12.70
CA PHE A 140 1.77 5.62 -11.79
C PHE A 140 0.89 4.44 -11.38
N PHE A 141 0.48 4.42 -10.12
CA PHE A 141 -0.58 3.53 -9.66
C PHE A 141 -1.94 4.14 -9.99
N GLU A 142 -2.92 3.33 -10.32
CA GLU A 142 -4.32 3.74 -10.38
C GLU A 142 -4.91 3.71 -8.96
N GLY A 143 -5.20 4.87 -8.39
CA GLY A 143 -5.67 5.04 -7.01
C GLY A 143 -4.57 4.95 -5.96
N VAL A 144 -4.98 4.98 -4.70
CA VAL A 144 -4.08 4.85 -3.53
C VAL A 144 -3.79 3.36 -3.26
N PRO A 145 -2.53 2.95 -3.00
CA PRO A 145 -2.19 1.58 -2.59
C PRO A 145 -2.90 1.14 -1.30
N SER A 146 -3.27 -0.15 -1.13
CA SER A 146 -3.98 -0.66 0.05
C SER A 146 -3.28 -0.32 1.36
N PRO A 147 -1.95 -0.52 1.51
CA PRO A 147 -1.26 -0.15 2.74
C PRO A 147 -1.36 1.35 3.04
N ALA A 148 -1.22 2.19 2.00
CA ALA A 148 -1.38 3.64 2.18
C ALA A 148 -2.82 4.02 2.55
N GLY A 149 -3.84 3.39 1.95
CA GLY A 149 -5.25 3.58 2.30
C GLY A 149 -5.55 3.20 3.76
N GLY A 150 -4.99 2.08 4.23
CA GLY A 150 -5.11 1.67 5.64
C GLY A 150 -4.48 2.66 6.61
N ILE A 151 -3.31 3.23 6.27
CA ILE A 151 -2.66 4.26 7.09
C ILE A 151 -3.43 5.59 7.00
N LEU A 152 -3.94 5.97 5.82
CA LEU A 152 -4.71 7.20 5.65
C LEU A 152 -5.98 7.21 6.49
N VAL A 153 -6.71 6.10 6.55
CA VAL A 153 -7.93 6.03 7.37
C VAL A 153 -7.62 6.10 8.86
N LEU A 154 -6.43 5.66 9.29
CA LEU A 154 -5.95 5.76 10.68
C LEU A 154 -5.37 7.14 11.02
N THR A 155 -5.20 8.05 10.05
CA THR A 155 -4.56 9.36 10.25
C THR A 155 -5.15 10.16 11.41
N PRO A 156 -6.47 10.29 11.60
CA PRO A 156 -7.01 11.05 12.74
C PRO A 156 -6.58 10.46 14.10
N LEU A 157 -6.51 9.14 14.21
CA LEU A 157 -6.03 8.46 15.41
C LEU A 157 -4.52 8.68 15.62
N ILE A 158 -3.73 8.60 14.54
CA ILE A 158 -2.28 8.82 14.58
C ILE A 158 -1.96 10.26 15.02
N ILE A 159 -2.70 11.25 14.52
CA ILE A 159 -2.58 12.65 14.94
C ILE A 159 -2.91 12.81 16.42
N SER A 160 -3.97 12.17 16.91
CA SER A 160 -4.34 12.25 18.34
C SER A 160 -3.29 11.65 19.28
N LEU A 161 -2.47 10.70 18.79
CA LEU A 161 -1.39 10.08 19.56
C LEU A 161 -0.03 10.79 19.40
N SER A 162 0.10 11.69 18.41
CA SER A 162 1.34 12.41 18.16
C SER A 162 1.58 13.60 19.09
N GLY A 163 0.56 13.99 19.89
CA GLY A 163 0.65 15.15 20.79
C GLY A 163 0.66 16.50 20.07
N PHE A 164 0.25 16.57 18.80
CA PHE A 164 0.04 17.83 18.07
C PHE A 164 -1.28 18.48 18.50
N ASP A 165 -1.38 18.84 19.79
CA ASP A 165 -2.59 19.42 20.37
C ASP A 165 -2.79 20.92 20.02
N PHE A 166 -2.14 21.40 18.95
CA PHE A 166 -2.25 22.80 18.51
C PHE A 166 -3.64 23.21 18.03
N ILE A 167 -4.53 22.25 17.75
CA ILE A 167 -5.90 22.49 17.29
C ILE A 167 -6.82 21.51 18.02
N GLU A 168 -7.85 22.01 18.71
CA GLU A 168 -8.94 21.18 19.21
C GLU A 168 -9.71 20.58 18.03
N LEU A 169 -9.30 19.39 17.60
CA LEU A 169 -9.91 18.71 16.48
C LEU A 169 -11.19 17.99 16.92
N ASN A 170 -12.31 18.30 16.28
CA ASN A 170 -13.54 17.54 16.50
C ASN A 170 -13.46 16.20 15.76
N TYR A 171 -12.87 15.19 16.41
CA TYR A 171 -12.70 13.86 15.83
C TYR A 171 -14.01 13.18 15.42
N SER A 172 -15.14 13.55 16.02
CA SER A 172 -16.46 13.00 15.65
C SER A 172 -16.89 13.41 14.24
N LEU A 173 -16.42 14.55 13.73
CA LEU A 173 -16.66 15.02 12.35
C LEU A 173 -15.52 14.63 11.41
N ILE A 174 -14.27 14.70 11.89
CA ILE A 174 -13.08 14.45 11.05
C ILE A 174 -13.00 13.00 10.63
N VAL A 175 -13.25 12.06 11.54
CA VAL A 175 -13.12 10.61 11.25
C VAL A 175 -14.04 10.17 10.11
N PRO A 176 -15.34 10.46 10.09
CA PRO A 176 -16.21 10.11 8.96
C PRO A 176 -15.76 10.73 7.64
N ILE A 177 -15.28 11.98 7.65
CA ILE A 177 -14.76 12.65 6.46
C ILE A 177 -13.53 11.91 5.91
N PHE A 178 -12.59 11.54 6.77
CA PHE A 178 -11.42 10.75 6.37
C PHE A 178 -11.81 9.39 5.80
N PHE A 179 -12.81 8.71 6.37
CA PHE A 179 -13.33 7.44 5.83
C PHE A 179 -13.87 7.59 4.43
N VAL A 180 -14.74 8.59 4.19
CA VAL A 180 -15.33 8.84 2.88
C VAL A 180 -14.26 9.26 1.88
N ALA A 181 -13.36 10.18 2.25
CA ALA A 181 -12.29 10.66 1.38
C ALA A 181 -11.34 9.53 0.99
N THR A 182 -10.91 8.71 1.95
CA THR A 182 -10.01 7.57 1.69
C THR A 182 -10.68 6.50 0.84
N SER A 183 -11.96 6.18 1.10
CA SER A 183 -12.75 5.25 0.29
C SER A 183 -12.87 5.72 -1.15
N PHE A 184 -13.10 7.01 -1.36
CA PHE A 184 -13.13 7.60 -2.69
C PHE A 184 -11.77 7.52 -3.38
N LEU A 185 -10.67 7.84 -2.69
CA LEU A 185 -9.31 7.77 -3.23
C LEU A 185 -8.91 6.34 -3.62
N LEU A 186 -9.34 5.32 -2.87
CA LEU A 186 -9.08 3.91 -3.17
C LEU A 186 -9.72 3.45 -4.48
N ILE A 187 -10.98 3.86 -4.75
CA ILE A 187 -11.71 3.48 -5.98
C ILE A 187 -11.34 4.36 -7.16
N SER A 188 -10.95 5.61 -6.90
CA SER A 188 -10.64 6.58 -7.96
C SER A 188 -9.49 6.08 -8.86
N LYS A 189 -9.48 6.52 -10.11
CA LYS A 189 -8.33 6.35 -11.02
C LYS A 189 -7.29 7.45 -10.85
N PHE A 190 -7.21 8.02 -9.66
CA PHE A 190 -6.28 9.11 -9.36
C PHE A 190 -4.84 8.59 -9.45
N PRO A 191 -3.98 9.16 -10.30
CA PRO A 191 -2.63 8.66 -10.47
C PRO A 191 -1.79 8.97 -9.23
N SER A 192 -1.27 7.95 -8.55
CA SER A 192 -0.29 8.10 -7.48
C SER A 192 1.08 7.61 -7.95
N TYR A 193 2.17 8.25 -7.46
CA TYR A 193 3.52 7.88 -7.87
C TYR A 193 3.84 6.42 -7.57
N SER A 194 4.33 5.71 -8.59
CA SER A 194 4.93 4.40 -8.46
C SER A 194 6.45 4.56 -8.50
N PHE A 195 7.13 4.42 -7.38
CA PHE A 195 8.59 4.55 -7.27
C PHE A 195 9.37 3.37 -7.90
N LYS A 196 8.75 2.61 -8.82
CA LYS A 196 9.32 1.38 -9.39
C LYS A 196 10.52 1.60 -10.31
N LYS A 197 10.62 2.74 -10.99
CA LYS A 197 11.62 3.00 -12.05
C LYS A 197 12.58 4.16 -11.73
N ILE A 198 12.81 4.47 -10.45
CA ILE A 198 13.78 5.51 -10.09
C ILE A 198 15.19 4.96 -10.28
N VAL A 199 15.90 5.50 -11.28
CA VAL A 199 17.33 5.23 -11.47
C VAL A 199 18.11 6.19 -10.59
N ILE A 200 18.71 5.66 -9.53
CA ILE A 200 19.47 6.45 -8.56
C ILE A 200 20.94 6.43 -8.96
N PRO A 201 21.58 7.58 -9.24
CA PRO A 201 22.99 7.64 -9.52
C PRO A 201 23.81 7.20 -8.30
N ARG A 202 24.94 6.51 -8.54
CA ARG A 202 25.78 5.92 -7.48
C ARG A 202 26.19 6.91 -6.38
N ARG A 203 26.41 8.18 -6.73
CA ARG A 203 26.75 9.23 -5.75
C ARG A 203 25.63 9.52 -4.77
N THR A 204 24.38 9.45 -5.22
CA THR A 204 23.19 9.72 -4.39
C THR A 204 22.79 8.52 -3.53
N THR A 205 23.27 7.31 -3.86
CA THR A 205 22.93 6.08 -3.13
C THR A 205 23.36 6.13 -1.67
N ILE A 206 24.53 6.75 -1.36
CA ILE A 206 25.03 6.88 0.03
C ILE A 206 24.11 7.79 0.86
N PHE A 207 23.72 8.93 0.29
CA PHE A 207 22.80 9.86 0.95
C PHE A 207 21.42 9.24 1.17
N LEU A 208 20.94 8.45 0.20
CA LEU A 208 19.68 7.72 0.31
C LEU A 208 19.74 6.67 1.41
N LEU A 209 20.83 5.90 1.49
CA LEU A 209 21.04 4.92 2.55
C LEU A 209 21.05 5.59 3.93
N PHE A 210 21.78 6.69 4.07
CA PHE A 210 21.80 7.49 5.31
C PHE A 210 20.40 8.01 5.66
N GLY A 211 19.66 8.53 4.68
CA GLY A 211 18.27 8.99 4.85
C GLY A 211 17.33 7.88 5.31
N ILE A 212 17.46 6.66 4.76
CA ILE A 212 16.69 5.50 5.19
C ILE A 212 17.00 5.14 6.65
N VAL A 213 18.29 5.05 7.02
CA VAL A 213 18.70 4.73 8.39
C VAL A 213 18.20 5.79 9.37
N LEU A 214 18.33 7.07 9.01
CA LEU A 214 17.82 8.19 9.81
C LEU A 214 16.29 8.12 9.97
N PHE A 215 15.56 7.85 8.88
CA PHE A 215 14.10 7.69 8.91
C PHE A 215 13.66 6.58 9.86
N PHE A 216 14.28 5.39 9.77
CA PHE A 216 13.97 4.29 10.69
C PHE A 216 14.39 4.59 12.13
N GLY A 217 15.51 5.29 12.34
CA GLY A 217 15.93 5.74 13.67
C GLY A 217 14.93 6.71 14.30
N LEU A 218 14.47 7.69 13.53
CA LEU A 218 13.44 8.64 13.97
C LEU A 218 12.09 7.95 14.21
N LEU A 219 11.73 6.96 13.36
CA LEU A 219 10.51 6.19 13.52
C LEU A 219 10.51 5.38 14.81
N LEU A 220 11.65 4.88 15.28
CA LEU A 220 11.74 4.16 16.57
C LEU A 220 11.60 5.09 17.77
N ILE A 221 12.09 6.34 17.68
CA ILE A 221 12.08 7.31 18.80
C ILE A 221 10.78 8.11 18.80
N TYR A 222 10.34 8.61 17.64
CA TYR A 222 9.20 9.52 17.47
C TYR A 222 8.16 8.90 16.53
N THR A 223 7.72 7.66 16.82
CA THR A 223 6.87 6.84 15.95
C THR A 223 5.69 7.63 15.36
N PHE A 224 4.81 8.18 16.21
CA PHE A 224 3.56 8.81 15.76
C PHE A 224 3.81 10.13 15.01
N ASN A 225 4.80 10.92 15.44
CA ASN A 225 5.15 12.18 14.79
C ASN A 225 5.71 11.95 13.38
N VAL A 226 6.61 10.97 13.23
CA VAL A 226 7.20 10.61 11.93
C VAL A 226 6.13 10.09 10.97
N ILE A 227 5.20 9.27 11.45
CA ILE A 227 4.10 8.76 10.62
C ILE A 227 3.17 9.90 10.23
N THR A 228 2.79 10.78 11.17
CA THR A 228 1.96 11.96 10.87
C THR A 228 2.58 12.81 9.78
N ILE A 229 3.88 13.13 9.90
CA ILE A 229 4.60 13.91 8.88
C ILE A 229 4.62 13.15 7.55
N SER A 230 4.88 11.84 7.56
CA SER A 230 4.91 11.01 6.34
C SER A 230 3.56 11.00 5.63
N VAL A 231 2.46 10.90 6.37
CA VAL A 231 1.10 10.97 5.82
C VAL A 231 0.80 12.34 5.24
N LEU A 232 1.18 13.43 5.92
CA LEU A 232 1.00 14.78 5.39
C LEU A 232 1.79 14.99 4.09
N VAL A 233 3.04 14.54 4.04
CA VAL A 233 3.85 14.56 2.82
C VAL A 233 3.18 13.75 1.71
N TYR A 234 2.66 12.56 2.02
CA TYR A 234 1.96 11.73 1.05
C TYR A 234 0.71 12.43 0.49
N LEU A 235 -0.11 13.06 1.35
CA LEU A 235 -1.28 13.83 0.94
C LEU A 235 -0.93 15.01 0.02
N ILE A 236 0.20 15.68 0.27
CA ILE A 236 0.70 16.76 -0.62
C ILE A 236 1.20 16.19 -1.95
N LEU A 237 1.82 15.01 -1.95
CA LEU A 237 2.32 14.38 -3.17
C LEU A 237 1.19 13.89 -4.11
N LEU A 238 -0.01 13.61 -3.60
CA LEU A 238 -1.14 13.18 -4.42
C LEU A 238 -1.49 14.21 -5.51
N PRO A 239 -1.82 15.49 -5.20
CA PRO A 239 -2.13 16.48 -6.23
C PRO A 239 -0.94 16.73 -7.17
N ILE A 240 0.30 16.71 -6.67
CA ILE A 240 1.50 16.87 -7.50
C ILE A 240 1.60 15.73 -8.53
N SER A 241 1.33 14.50 -8.11
CA SER A 241 1.29 13.32 -8.99
C SER A 241 0.25 13.48 -10.09
N TYR A 242 -0.92 14.02 -9.78
CA TYR A 242 -1.99 14.28 -10.75
C TYR A 242 -1.57 15.28 -11.82
N PHE A 243 -1.02 16.42 -11.45
CA PHE A 243 -0.54 17.42 -12.40
C PHE A 243 0.59 16.88 -13.30
N HIS A 244 1.51 16.11 -12.71
CA HIS A 244 2.60 15.48 -13.46
C HIS A 244 2.09 14.45 -14.46
N PHE A 245 1.14 13.60 -14.05
CA PHE A 245 0.49 12.64 -14.94
C PHE A 245 -0.20 13.31 -16.13
N GLN A 246 -0.95 14.38 -15.89
CA GLN A 246 -1.62 15.15 -16.95
C GLN A 246 -0.61 15.72 -17.97
N LYS A 247 0.53 16.22 -17.49
CA LYS A 247 1.59 16.75 -18.35
C LYS A 247 2.20 15.67 -19.25
N ILE A 248 2.49 14.47 -18.68
CA ILE A 248 3.04 13.35 -19.45
C ILE A 248 2.01 12.83 -20.45
N LYS A 249 0.75 12.71 -20.06
CA LYS A 249 -0.33 12.25 -20.93
C LYS A 249 -0.46 13.15 -22.17
N LYS A 250 -0.50 14.49 -21.99
CA LYS A 250 -0.57 15.45 -23.10
C LYS A 250 0.63 15.35 -24.02
N LYS A 251 1.83 15.11 -23.48
CA LYS A 251 3.03 14.93 -24.29
C LYS A 251 2.92 13.71 -25.21
N HIS A 252 2.52 12.55 -24.65
CA HIS A 252 2.34 11.33 -25.44
C HIS A 252 1.19 11.40 -26.47
N GLU A 253 0.15 12.17 -26.20
CA GLU A 253 -0.92 12.41 -27.17
C GLU A 253 -0.41 13.25 -28.35
N ASN A 254 0.39 14.29 -28.07
CA ASN A 254 0.99 15.12 -29.12
C ASN A 254 2.04 14.35 -29.96
N ASP A 255 2.89 13.55 -29.31
CA ASP A 255 3.89 12.71 -30.00
C ASP A 255 3.20 11.73 -30.98
N LYS A 256 2.06 11.14 -30.60
CA LYS A 256 1.29 10.24 -31.48
C LYS A 256 0.66 10.94 -32.68
N ILE A 257 0.14 12.15 -32.48
CA ILE A 257 -0.45 12.95 -33.57
C ILE A 257 0.65 13.30 -34.58
N GLN A 258 1.85 13.69 -34.13
CA GLN A 258 2.97 13.96 -35.03
C GLN A 258 3.41 12.71 -35.80
N ASP A 259 3.48 11.54 -35.16
CA ASP A 259 3.82 10.27 -35.83
C ASP A 259 2.76 9.88 -36.87
N GLU A 260 1.47 10.18 -36.65
CA GLU A 260 0.37 9.95 -37.63
C GLU A 260 0.46 10.93 -38.80
N ASP A 261 0.68 12.24 -38.55
CA ASP A 261 0.85 13.25 -39.59
C ASP A 261 2.08 12.97 -40.46
N ASP A 262 3.23 12.58 -39.86
CA ASP A 262 4.45 12.21 -40.62
C ASP A 262 4.26 10.96 -41.49
N LEU A 263 3.35 10.03 -41.13
CA LEU A 263 3.02 8.85 -41.93
C LEU A 263 2.07 9.18 -43.08
N GLU A 264 1.17 10.14 -42.93
CA GLU A 264 0.30 10.62 -44.03
C GLU A 264 1.08 11.41 -45.08
N ASP A 265 2.13 12.16 -44.69
CA ASP A 265 2.96 12.91 -45.62
C ASP A 265 3.94 12.02 -46.46
N VAL A 266 4.08 10.74 -46.12
CA VAL A 266 4.96 9.76 -46.82
C VAL A 266 4.16 8.87 -47.79
N LEU A 267 2.85 8.87 -47.75
CA LEU A 267 1.96 8.11 -48.65
C LEU A 267 1.42 8.99 -49.78
#